data_3d2b6bac049fb9484d2d246b8fa9a862
#
_entry.id   3d2b6bac049fb9484d2d246b8fa9a862
#
_cell.length_a   1.000
_cell.length_b   1.000
_cell.length_c   1.000
_cell.angle_alpha   90.00
_cell.angle_beta   90.00
_cell.angle_gamma   90.00
#
_symmetry.space_group_name_H-M   'P 1'
#
loop_
_entity.id
_entity.type
_entity.pdbx_description
1 polymer ?
#
loop_
_entity_poly.entity_id
_entity_poly.type
_entity_poly.pdbx_seq_one_letter_code
_entity_poly.pdbx_strand_id
1 'polypeptide(L)'
;AKDIDSVSYLAELDDLSARFTAEWLNSWTPGAPAISHGRHSMPVFLLGFPRSGTTLMDQILNAHSEIETLEERPLLESVTNAMGDHLEGYPDGLANLSNSDIGKLRDIYYDSLDQYSDAEIGKKMFVDKLPLNTARVGLIHRIFPGAKIILALRHPCDCCLSGFMQSFQPNAAMASFLELESAAELYAKIMDLWRQYTQLLPVEYIQVRYEDMVADYEGEARRILEYLELSWTDDILSYRQKMQGRRISTPSYHQVAEPIYQRSAYRWRNYEKHFEKVLPILEPYIHHFGYDAN
;
A
#
# COMPACT_ATOMS: atom_id res chain seq x y z
N ALA A 1 -19.11 22.80 -1.34
CA ALA A 1 -18.40 21.53 -1.40
C ALA A 1 -18.56 21.03 -2.82
N LYS A 2 -17.48 20.79 -3.57
CA LYS A 2 -17.55 20.01 -4.81
C LYS A 2 -18.10 18.64 -4.41
N ASP A 3 -19.09 18.14 -5.12
CA ASP A 3 -19.56 16.77 -4.96
C ASP A 3 -18.36 15.84 -5.15
N ILE A 4 -17.89 15.24 -4.05
CA ILE A 4 -16.78 14.30 -4.08
C ILE A 4 -17.41 12.98 -4.50
N ASP A 5 -17.13 12.58 -5.74
CA ASP A 5 -17.75 11.43 -6.37
C ASP A 5 -16.77 10.25 -6.39
N SER A 6 -17.17 9.13 -5.75
CA SER A 6 -16.41 7.87 -5.80
C SER A 6 -16.42 7.24 -7.19
N VAL A 7 -17.43 7.54 -8.02
CA VAL A 7 -17.57 6.97 -9.37
C VAL A 7 -16.37 7.32 -10.24
N SER A 8 -15.83 8.54 -10.11
CA SER A 8 -14.65 8.95 -10.88
C SER A 8 -13.40 8.14 -10.54
N TYR A 9 -13.19 7.81 -9.26
CA TYR A 9 -12.03 7.01 -8.84
C TYR A 9 -12.18 5.54 -9.24
N LEU A 10 -13.39 4.98 -9.14
CA LEU A 10 -13.64 3.60 -9.59
C LEU A 10 -13.45 3.48 -11.11
N ALA A 11 -13.85 4.50 -11.90
CA ALA A 11 -13.60 4.54 -13.33
C ALA A 11 -12.10 4.64 -13.67
N GLU A 12 -11.33 5.44 -12.90
CA GLU A 12 -9.87 5.50 -13.04
C GLU A 12 -9.22 4.11 -12.83
N LEU A 13 -9.70 3.34 -11.85
CA LEU A 13 -9.20 1.98 -11.64
C LEU A 13 -9.54 1.02 -12.77
N ASP A 14 -10.73 1.17 -13.40
CA ASP A 14 -11.11 0.40 -14.60
C ASP A 14 -10.21 0.75 -15.78
N ASP A 15 -9.93 2.02 -15.99
CA ASP A 15 -9.04 2.50 -17.06
C ASP A 15 -7.61 1.97 -16.85
N LEU A 16 -7.10 1.97 -15.61
CA LEU A 16 -5.82 1.36 -15.27
C LEU A 16 -5.80 -0.13 -15.58
N SER A 17 -6.82 -0.87 -15.16
CA SER A 17 -6.92 -2.30 -15.42
C SER A 17 -6.97 -2.60 -16.93
N ALA A 18 -7.75 -1.83 -17.68
CA ALA A 18 -7.85 -1.98 -19.13
C ALA A 18 -6.52 -1.67 -19.83
N ARG A 19 -5.73 -0.73 -19.29
CA ARG A 19 -4.47 -0.29 -19.89
C ARG A 19 -3.32 -1.26 -19.64
N PHE A 20 -3.21 -1.85 -18.46
CA PHE A 20 -2.10 -2.73 -18.10
C PHE A 20 -2.26 -4.14 -18.69
N THR A 21 -2.08 -4.28 -19.99
CA THR A 21 -2.10 -5.57 -20.71
C THR A 21 -0.68 -6.07 -20.98
N ALA A 22 -0.52 -7.37 -21.19
CA ALA A 22 0.76 -7.96 -21.57
C ALA A 22 1.32 -7.33 -22.87
N GLU A 23 0.43 -7.03 -23.84
CA GLU A 23 0.81 -6.39 -25.09
C GLU A 23 1.39 -4.99 -24.85
N TRP A 24 0.72 -4.17 -24.01
CA TRP A 24 1.19 -2.83 -23.67
C TRP A 24 2.51 -2.87 -22.91
N LEU A 25 2.65 -3.77 -21.93
CA LEU A 25 3.90 -3.94 -21.17
C LEU A 25 5.08 -4.36 -22.08
N ASN A 26 4.82 -5.22 -23.07
CA ASN A 26 5.83 -5.62 -24.05
C ASN A 26 6.24 -4.48 -25.00
N SER A 27 5.41 -3.44 -25.14
CA SER A 27 5.73 -2.25 -25.93
C SER A 27 6.62 -1.25 -25.18
N TRP A 28 6.81 -1.43 -23.87
CA TRP A 28 7.62 -0.51 -23.09
C TRP A 28 9.08 -0.50 -23.56
N THR A 29 9.64 0.68 -23.67
CA THR A 29 11.10 0.80 -23.90
C THR A 29 11.84 0.09 -22.77
N PRO A 30 12.95 -0.62 -23.05
CA PRO A 30 13.75 -1.23 -22.00
C PRO A 30 14.09 -0.22 -20.91
N GLY A 31 13.71 -0.53 -19.67
CA GLY A 31 13.95 0.36 -18.53
C GLY A 31 15.43 0.39 -18.13
N ALA A 32 15.81 1.44 -17.42
CA ALA A 32 17.10 1.49 -16.76
C ALA A 32 17.20 0.34 -15.74
N PRO A 33 18.38 -0.31 -15.64
CA PRO A 33 18.61 -1.26 -14.55
C PRO A 33 18.35 -0.59 -13.19
N ALA A 34 18.05 -1.41 -12.18
CA ALA A 34 17.95 -0.96 -10.80
C ALA A 34 19.31 -0.38 -10.35
N ILE A 35 19.55 0.88 -10.68
CA ILE A 35 20.74 1.60 -10.22
C ILE A 35 20.34 2.28 -8.91
N SER A 36 21.08 2.00 -7.85
CA SER A 36 21.00 2.82 -6.64
C SER A 36 21.33 4.25 -7.05
N HIS A 37 20.38 5.16 -7.02
CA HIS A 37 20.67 6.57 -7.08
C HIS A 37 21.39 6.93 -5.79
N GLY A 38 22.62 7.39 -5.85
CA GLY A 38 23.57 7.57 -4.77
C GLY A 38 23.13 8.38 -3.53
N ARG A 39 21.87 8.84 -3.47
CA ARG A 39 21.31 9.56 -2.31
C ARG A 39 20.65 8.61 -1.31
N HIS A 40 19.84 7.66 -1.77
CA HIS A 40 19.04 6.77 -0.90
C HIS A 40 19.08 5.32 -1.38
N SER A 41 18.81 4.39 -0.48
CA SER A 41 18.55 3.00 -0.83
C SER A 41 17.25 2.87 -1.63
N MET A 42 17.07 1.75 -2.34
CA MET A 42 15.80 1.41 -2.99
C MET A 42 14.67 1.46 -1.95
N PRO A 43 13.55 2.18 -2.20
CA PRO A 43 12.44 2.21 -1.28
C PRO A 43 11.75 0.85 -1.19
N VAL A 44 11.22 0.53 -0.02
CA VAL A 44 10.28 -0.57 0.21
C VAL A 44 8.88 0.02 0.23
N PHE A 45 7.91 -0.68 -0.34
CA PHE A 45 6.52 -0.22 -0.38
C PHE A 45 5.64 -1.09 0.52
N LEU A 46 5.00 -0.48 1.52
CA LEU A 46 3.98 -1.12 2.35
C LEU A 46 2.60 -0.78 1.78
N LEU A 47 2.05 -1.71 1.05
CA LEU A 47 0.82 -1.60 0.29
C LEU A 47 -0.32 -2.43 0.92
N GLY A 48 -1.52 -2.31 0.38
CA GLY A 48 -2.69 -3.07 0.80
C GLY A 48 -3.98 -2.32 0.49
N PHE A 49 -5.07 -2.77 1.11
CA PHE A 49 -6.31 -2.02 1.12
C PHE A 49 -6.40 -1.15 2.39
N PRO A 50 -7.08 0.00 2.38
CA PRO A 50 -7.33 0.75 3.61
C PRO A 50 -7.91 -0.16 4.70
N ARG A 51 -7.46 -0.01 5.94
CA ARG A 51 -7.87 -0.83 7.11
C ARG A 51 -7.35 -2.27 7.13
N SER A 52 -6.39 -2.64 6.29
CA SER A 52 -5.74 -3.96 6.29
C SER A 52 -4.68 -4.15 7.38
N GLY A 53 -4.44 -3.17 8.24
CA GLY A 53 -3.44 -3.26 9.31
C GLY A 53 -2.09 -2.64 8.97
N THR A 54 -1.98 -1.90 7.86
CA THR A 54 -0.74 -1.21 7.45
C THR A 54 -0.19 -0.28 8.53
N THR A 55 -1.04 0.39 9.33
CA THR A 55 -0.57 1.26 10.42
C THR A 55 0.08 0.47 11.56
N LEU A 56 -0.41 -0.74 11.88
CA LEU A 56 0.25 -1.60 12.87
C LEU A 56 1.64 -2.05 12.38
N MET A 57 1.73 -2.52 11.13
CA MET A 57 2.99 -2.90 10.51
C MET A 57 3.97 -1.74 10.43
N ASP A 58 3.50 -0.56 10.03
CA ASP A 58 4.27 0.69 10.01
C ASP A 58 4.93 0.96 11.37
N GLN A 59 4.19 0.88 12.46
CA GLN A 59 4.72 1.15 13.80
C GLN A 59 5.71 0.07 14.26
N ILE A 60 5.45 -1.20 13.96
CA ILE A 60 6.35 -2.31 14.28
C ILE A 60 7.68 -2.14 13.52
N LEU A 61 7.63 -1.89 12.21
CA LEU A 61 8.81 -1.72 11.37
C LEU A 61 9.61 -0.47 11.76
N ASN A 62 8.94 0.64 12.03
CA ASN A 62 9.60 1.89 12.43
C ASN A 62 10.29 1.81 13.81
N ALA A 63 10.01 0.78 14.59
CA ALA A 63 10.77 0.52 15.83
C ALA A 63 12.21 0.05 15.55
N HIS A 64 12.48 -0.50 14.36
CA HIS A 64 13.82 -0.91 13.95
C HIS A 64 14.70 0.31 13.64
N SER A 65 15.93 0.33 14.16
CA SER A 65 16.83 1.50 14.05
C SER A 65 17.27 1.80 12.61
N GLU A 66 17.30 0.78 11.74
CA GLU A 66 17.69 0.89 10.33
C GLU A 66 16.50 1.13 9.40
N ILE A 67 15.28 1.24 9.92
CA ILE A 67 14.06 1.51 9.13
C ILE A 67 13.52 2.89 9.49
N GLU A 68 13.02 3.59 8.49
CA GLU A 68 12.15 4.75 8.64
C GLU A 68 10.91 4.57 7.78
N THR A 69 9.74 4.59 8.40
CA THR A 69 8.48 4.49 7.68
C THR A 69 7.90 5.89 7.44
N LEU A 70 7.44 6.12 6.21
CA LEU A 70 6.81 7.35 5.76
C LEU A 70 5.30 7.15 5.67
N GLU A 71 4.59 7.63 6.69
CA GLU A 71 3.16 7.41 6.84
C GLU A 71 2.35 8.29 5.89
N GLU A 72 1.74 7.66 4.85
CA GLU A 72 0.76 8.25 3.94
C GLU A 72 1.21 9.58 3.32
N ARG A 73 2.47 9.62 2.83
CA ARG A 73 3.01 10.77 2.12
C ARG A 73 2.75 10.64 0.60
N PRO A 74 2.47 11.75 -0.10
CA PRO A 74 2.09 11.71 -1.52
C PRO A 74 3.32 11.59 -2.45
N LEU A 75 4.25 10.65 -2.15
CA LEU A 75 5.52 10.55 -2.88
C LEU A 75 5.31 10.15 -4.35
N LEU A 76 4.53 9.09 -4.59
CA LEU A 76 4.20 8.68 -5.96
C LEU A 76 3.25 9.65 -6.67
N GLU A 77 2.47 10.42 -5.94
CA GLU A 77 1.63 11.48 -6.51
C GLU A 77 2.49 12.59 -7.09
N SER A 78 3.57 12.98 -6.42
CA SER A 78 4.55 13.93 -6.97
C SER A 78 5.12 13.46 -8.30
N VAL A 79 5.39 12.15 -8.43
CA VAL A 79 5.88 11.53 -9.67
C VAL A 79 4.81 11.58 -10.77
N THR A 80 3.57 11.17 -10.48
CA THR A 80 2.48 11.18 -11.48
C THR A 80 2.14 12.59 -11.94
N ASN A 81 2.19 13.58 -11.05
CA ASN A 81 1.99 14.98 -11.41
C ASN A 81 3.09 15.48 -12.38
N ALA A 82 4.35 15.16 -12.08
CA ALA A 82 5.46 15.52 -12.98
C ALA A 82 5.37 14.84 -14.36
N MET A 83 4.81 13.63 -14.43
CA MET A 83 4.51 13.00 -15.72
C MET A 83 3.46 13.79 -16.51
N GLY A 84 2.42 14.31 -15.85
CA GLY A 84 1.38 15.12 -16.51
C GLY A 84 1.91 16.43 -17.08
N ASP A 85 2.92 17.02 -16.45
CA ASP A 85 3.49 18.30 -16.85
C ASP A 85 4.49 18.21 -18.03
N HIS A 86 5.17 17.06 -18.17
CA HIS A 86 6.34 16.94 -19.07
C HIS A 86 6.30 15.74 -20.01
N LEU A 87 5.36 14.81 -19.83
CA LEU A 87 5.23 13.55 -20.55
C LEU A 87 3.77 13.35 -20.98
N GLU A 88 3.46 12.19 -21.56
CA GLU A 88 2.05 11.86 -21.95
C GLU A 88 1.09 11.67 -20.75
N GLY A 89 1.58 11.87 -19.52
CA GLY A 89 0.80 11.64 -18.31
C GLY A 89 0.80 10.17 -17.86
N TYR A 90 0.29 9.94 -16.65
CA TYR A 90 0.11 8.59 -16.10
C TYR A 90 -1.29 8.08 -16.47
N PRO A 91 -1.45 6.82 -16.91
CA PRO A 91 -0.42 5.78 -17.04
C PRO A 91 0.30 5.76 -18.41
N ASP A 92 -0.21 6.44 -19.44
CA ASP A 92 0.22 6.27 -20.82
C ASP A 92 1.70 6.57 -21.05
N GLY A 93 2.22 7.59 -20.40
CA GLY A 93 3.61 7.98 -20.47
C GLY A 93 4.60 6.92 -20.01
N LEU A 94 4.17 5.91 -19.23
CA LEU A 94 5.07 4.84 -18.74
C LEU A 94 5.73 4.06 -19.87
N ALA A 95 5.03 3.87 -20.99
CA ALA A 95 5.53 3.09 -22.11
C ALA A 95 6.78 3.71 -22.76
N ASN A 96 6.83 5.04 -22.81
CA ASN A 96 7.83 5.82 -23.56
C ASN A 96 8.94 6.42 -22.68
N LEU A 97 8.99 6.12 -21.38
CA LEU A 97 10.01 6.65 -20.48
C LEU A 97 11.41 6.22 -20.93
N SER A 98 12.26 7.19 -21.21
CA SER A 98 13.71 6.95 -21.38
C SER A 98 14.38 6.73 -20.01
N ASN A 99 15.61 6.21 -20.02
CA ASN A 99 16.41 6.08 -18.81
C ASN A 99 16.65 7.44 -18.11
N SER A 100 16.75 8.52 -18.87
CA SER A 100 16.87 9.88 -18.34
C SER A 100 15.60 10.32 -17.63
N ASP A 101 14.41 10.00 -18.20
CA ASP A 101 13.13 10.36 -17.59
C ASP A 101 12.88 9.55 -16.31
N ILE A 102 13.21 8.27 -16.31
CA ILE A 102 13.17 7.42 -15.11
C ILE A 102 14.06 8.00 -14.02
N GLY A 103 15.29 8.46 -14.39
CA GLY A 103 16.20 9.12 -13.45
C GLY A 103 15.58 10.37 -12.82
N LYS A 104 15.02 11.27 -13.63
CA LYS A 104 14.36 12.50 -13.15
C LYS A 104 13.12 12.18 -12.26
N LEU A 105 12.31 11.18 -12.62
CA LEU A 105 11.16 10.79 -11.82
C LEU A 105 11.58 10.21 -10.46
N ARG A 106 12.69 9.47 -10.41
CA ARG A 106 13.29 9.02 -9.14
C ARG A 106 13.79 10.21 -8.30
N ASP A 107 14.45 11.18 -8.93
CA ASP A 107 14.92 12.40 -8.23
C ASP A 107 13.72 13.14 -7.63
N ILE A 108 12.62 13.29 -8.35
CA ILE A 108 11.38 13.91 -7.86
C ILE A 108 10.81 13.13 -6.66
N TYR A 109 10.80 11.79 -6.73
CA TYR A 109 10.37 10.96 -5.62
C TYR A 109 11.24 11.18 -4.38
N TYR A 110 12.56 11.16 -4.53
CA TYR A 110 13.49 11.37 -3.41
C TYR A 110 13.49 12.80 -2.87
N ASP A 111 13.35 13.80 -3.74
CA ASP A 111 13.19 15.20 -3.32
C ASP A 111 11.89 15.40 -2.53
N SER A 112 10.83 14.68 -2.88
CA SER A 112 9.59 14.66 -2.08
C SER A 112 9.77 13.93 -0.76
N LEU A 113 10.52 12.81 -0.74
CA LEU A 113 10.84 12.05 0.47
C LEU A 113 11.63 12.90 1.46
N ASP A 114 12.64 13.64 1.00
CA ASP A 114 13.51 14.50 1.81
C ASP A 114 12.73 15.61 2.53
N GLN A 115 11.53 15.97 2.07
CA GLN A 115 10.66 16.93 2.76
C GLN A 115 10.00 16.36 4.03
N TYR A 116 9.98 15.02 4.16
CA TYR A 116 9.29 14.31 5.25
C TYR A 116 10.23 13.51 6.14
N SER A 117 11.51 13.41 5.81
CA SER A 117 12.50 12.64 6.56
C SER A 117 13.66 13.55 6.98
N ASP A 118 14.04 13.44 8.25
CA ASP A 118 15.25 14.05 8.81
C ASP A 118 16.44 13.07 8.85
N ALA A 119 16.24 11.81 8.36
CA ALA A 119 17.28 10.81 8.39
C ALA A 119 18.45 11.19 7.47
N GLU A 120 19.67 10.94 7.96
CA GLU A 120 20.85 11.11 7.10
C GLU A 120 20.75 10.19 5.88
N ILE A 121 21.05 10.77 4.71
CA ILE A 121 21.02 10.10 3.43
C ILE A 121 21.78 8.77 3.48
N GLY A 122 21.13 7.69 3.05
CA GLY A 122 21.72 6.34 2.95
C GLY A 122 21.91 5.58 4.26
N LYS A 123 21.48 6.13 5.41
CA LYS A 123 21.60 5.45 6.71
C LYS A 123 20.42 4.56 7.06
N LYS A 124 19.27 4.77 6.45
CA LYS A 124 18.04 4.01 6.74
C LYS A 124 17.41 3.46 5.47
N MET A 125 16.73 2.35 5.62
CA MET A 125 15.80 1.82 4.65
C MET A 125 14.47 2.56 4.80
N PHE A 126 13.96 3.16 3.72
CA PHE A 126 12.68 3.84 3.72
C PHE A 126 11.56 2.90 3.33
N VAL A 127 10.48 2.91 4.13
CA VAL A 127 9.24 2.20 3.83
C VAL A 127 8.16 3.22 3.51
N ASP A 128 7.80 3.35 2.25
CA ASP A 128 6.69 4.18 1.78
C ASP A 128 5.36 3.44 2.08
N LYS A 129 4.64 3.93 3.10
CA LYS A 129 3.37 3.35 3.51
C LYS A 129 2.21 4.21 3.04
N LEU A 130 1.62 3.81 1.92
CA LEU A 130 0.33 4.32 1.44
C LEU A 130 -0.48 3.17 0.83
N PRO A 131 -1.52 2.66 1.54
CA PRO A 131 -2.24 1.44 1.13
C PRO A 131 -2.70 1.48 -0.33
N LEU A 132 -3.34 2.57 -0.78
CA LEU A 132 -3.87 2.69 -2.14
C LEU A 132 -2.81 2.80 -3.24
N ASN A 133 -1.52 2.93 -2.90
CA ASN A 133 -0.45 2.75 -3.90
C ASN A 133 -0.42 1.32 -4.49
N THR A 134 -1.23 0.39 -3.96
CA THR A 134 -1.52 -0.90 -4.60
C THR A 134 -2.02 -0.71 -6.04
N ALA A 135 -2.80 0.32 -6.32
CA ALA A 135 -3.20 0.67 -7.69
C ALA A 135 -2.05 1.19 -8.57
N ARG A 136 -0.90 1.51 -7.98
CA ARG A 136 0.26 2.12 -8.68
C ARG A 136 1.47 1.18 -8.78
N VAL A 137 1.29 -0.13 -8.58
CA VAL A 137 2.38 -1.11 -8.67
C VAL A 137 3.07 -1.10 -10.03
N GLY A 138 2.32 -0.85 -11.12
CA GLY A 138 2.90 -0.69 -12.46
C GLY A 138 3.86 0.51 -12.55
N LEU A 139 3.53 1.65 -11.92
CA LEU A 139 4.44 2.80 -11.80
C LEU A 139 5.65 2.44 -10.95
N ILE A 140 5.44 1.84 -9.77
CA ILE A 140 6.51 1.40 -8.87
C ILE A 140 7.50 0.52 -9.62
N HIS A 141 7.00 -0.51 -10.29
CA HIS A 141 7.86 -1.41 -11.08
C HIS A 141 8.63 -0.68 -12.19
N ARG A 142 8.01 0.33 -12.85
CA ARG A 142 8.65 1.07 -13.92
C ARG A 142 9.80 1.94 -13.45
N ILE A 143 9.62 2.65 -12.33
CA ILE A 143 10.63 3.58 -11.83
C ILE A 143 11.58 2.92 -10.81
N PHE A 144 11.15 1.90 -10.09
CA PHE A 144 11.93 1.16 -9.09
C PHE A 144 11.89 -0.35 -9.35
N PRO A 145 12.45 -0.84 -10.47
CA PRO A 145 12.47 -2.27 -10.76
C PRO A 145 13.26 -3.01 -9.67
N GLY A 146 12.64 -4.05 -9.09
CA GLY A 146 13.21 -4.80 -7.97
C GLY A 146 12.96 -4.18 -6.59
N ALA A 147 12.13 -3.14 -6.48
CA ALA A 147 11.67 -2.66 -5.18
C ALA A 147 10.88 -3.76 -4.45
N LYS A 148 11.19 -3.97 -3.16
CA LYS A 148 10.50 -4.92 -2.31
C LYS A 148 9.13 -4.38 -1.89
N ILE A 149 8.11 -5.23 -1.92
CA ILE A 149 6.74 -4.87 -1.55
C ILE A 149 6.29 -5.73 -0.36
N ILE A 150 5.72 -5.09 0.65
CA ILE A 150 5.00 -5.74 1.74
C ILE A 150 3.51 -5.51 1.47
N LEU A 151 2.78 -6.57 1.13
CA LEU A 151 1.33 -6.50 0.95
C LEU A 151 0.63 -6.84 2.26
N ALA A 152 0.04 -5.84 2.88
CA ALA A 152 -0.81 -6.00 4.05
C ALA A 152 -2.19 -6.52 3.63
N LEU A 153 -2.57 -7.66 4.15
CA LEU A 153 -3.86 -8.29 3.96
C LEU A 153 -4.65 -8.33 5.27
N ARG A 154 -5.96 -8.30 5.16
CA ARG A 154 -6.92 -8.57 6.21
C ARG A 154 -8.17 -9.11 5.57
N HIS A 155 -8.97 -9.87 6.35
CA HIS A 155 -10.23 -10.40 5.83
C HIS A 155 -11.02 -9.32 5.08
N PRO A 156 -11.40 -9.54 3.80
CA PRO A 156 -12.01 -8.50 2.94
C PRO A 156 -13.21 -7.81 3.60
N CYS A 157 -14.10 -8.60 4.20
CA CYS A 157 -15.26 -8.07 4.90
C CYS A 157 -14.88 -7.17 6.09
N ASP A 158 -13.80 -7.50 6.83
CA ASP A 158 -13.33 -6.64 7.93
C ASP A 158 -12.72 -5.33 7.45
N CYS A 159 -12.04 -5.34 6.30
CA CYS A 159 -11.55 -4.13 5.67
C CYS A 159 -12.72 -3.19 5.31
N CYS A 160 -13.71 -3.72 4.58
CA CYS A 160 -14.89 -2.96 4.15
C CYS A 160 -15.70 -2.46 5.36
N LEU A 161 -15.97 -3.32 6.36
CA LEU A 161 -16.67 -2.92 7.58
C LEU A 161 -15.93 -1.83 8.34
N SER A 162 -14.61 -2.00 8.52
CA SER A 162 -13.80 -1.04 9.26
C SER A 162 -13.69 0.29 8.53
N GLY A 163 -13.67 0.28 7.19
CA GLY A 163 -13.71 1.49 6.37
C GLY A 163 -15.06 2.20 6.48
N PHE A 164 -16.16 1.47 6.31
CA PHE A 164 -17.53 1.98 6.43
C PHE A 164 -17.81 2.62 7.80
N MET A 165 -17.25 2.05 8.88
CA MET A 165 -17.40 2.58 10.24
C MET A 165 -16.45 3.73 10.58
N GLN A 166 -15.58 4.13 9.64
CA GLN A 166 -14.56 5.15 9.87
C GLN A 166 -14.95 6.49 9.26
N SER A 167 -14.76 7.57 10.01
CA SER A 167 -14.81 8.92 9.44
C SER A 167 -13.50 9.24 8.75
N PHE A 168 -13.49 9.22 7.43
CA PHE A 168 -12.36 9.65 6.62
C PHE A 168 -12.47 11.13 6.26
N GLN A 169 -11.33 11.77 5.97
CA GLN A 169 -11.35 13.02 5.26
C GLN A 169 -11.86 12.78 3.83
N PRO A 170 -12.81 13.59 3.35
CA PRO A 170 -13.44 13.36 2.06
C PRO A 170 -12.42 13.50 0.91
N ASN A 171 -12.28 12.44 0.12
CA ASN A 171 -11.68 12.43 -1.21
C ASN A 171 -12.37 11.36 -2.05
N ALA A 172 -12.10 11.30 -3.37
CA ALA A 172 -12.79 10.41 -4.28
C ALA A 172 -12.71 8.93 -3.88
N ALA A 173 -11.54 8.44 -3.44
CA ALA A 173 -11.36 7.07 -2.98
C ALA A 173 -12.12 6.80 -1.66
N MET A 174 -12.02 7.73 -0.70
CA MET A 174 -12.66 7.56 0.62
C MET A 174 -14.19 7.70 0.56
N ALA A 175 -14.74 8.35 -0.46
CA ALA A 175 -16.18 8.40 -0.69
C ALA A 175 -16.80 7.02 -0.90
N SER A 176 -16.04 6.04 -1.40
CA SER A 176 -16.49 4.65 -1.54
C SER A 176 -16.82 3.98 -0.19
N PHE A 177 -16.30 4.49 0.92
CA PHE A 177 -16.62 3.96 2.25
C PHE A 177 -17.90 4.50 2.87
N LEU A 178 -18.66 5.35 2.17
CA LEU A 178 -19.97 5.82 2.63
C LEU A 178 -21.05 4.74 2.53
N GLU A 179 -20.85 3.75 1.66
CA GLU A 179 -21.74 2.60 1.49
C GLU A 179 -20.91 1.31 1.49
N LEU A 180 -21.47 0.24 2.02
CA LEU A 180 -20.76 -1.03 2.16
C LEU A 180 -20.51 -1.71 0.79
N GLU A 181 -21.48 -1.59 -0.10
CA GLU A 181 -21.42 -2.07 -1.47
C GLU A 181 -20.29 -1.37 -2.25
N SER A 182 -20.23 -0.04 -2.20
CA SER A 182 -19.16 0.74 -2.85
C SER A 182 -17.78 0.44 -2.26
N ALA A 183 -17.70 0.18 -0.95
CA ALA A 183 -16.45 -0.24 -0.30
C ALA A 183 -15.97 -1.61 -0.82
N ALA A 184 -16.91 -2.53 -1.07
CA ALA A 184 -16.59 -3.85 -1.63
C ALA A 184 -16.17 -3.75 -3.10
N GLU A 185 -16.82 -2.91 -3.90
CA GLU A 185 -16.43 -2.64 -5.29
C GLU A 185 -15.02 -2.04 -5.36
N LEU A 186 -14.71 -1.06 -4.49
CA LEU A 186 -13.37 -0.51 -4.38
C LEU A 186 -12.35 -1.59 -4.00
N TYR A 187 -12.69 -2.46 -3.04
CA TYR A 187 -11.83 -3.58 -2.64
C TYR A 187 -11.54 -4.50 -3.83
N ALA A 188 -12.58 -4.88 -4.55
CA ALA A 188 -12.47 -5.75 -5.71
C ALA A 188 -11.53 -5.16 -6.77
N LYS A 189 -11.76 -3.92 -7.18
CA LYS A 189 -10.95 -3.25 -8.22
C LYS A 189 -9.48 -3.10 -7.80
N ILE A 190 -9.19 -2.73 -6.56
CA ILE A 190 -7.81 -2.62 -6.06
C ILE A 190 -7.12 -3.99 -6.04
N MET A 191 -7.80 -5.05 -5.58
CA MET A 191 -7.21 -6.38 -5.52
C MET A 191 -7.14 -7.08 -6.88
N ASP A 192 -8.02 -6.75 -7.81
CA ASP A 192 -7.90 -7.20 -9.20
C ASP A 192 -6.69 -6.57 -9.89
N LEU A 193 -6.45 -5.28 -9.70
CA LEU A 193 -5.22 -4.63 -10.17
C LEU A 193 -3.97 -5.27 -9.55
N TRP A 194 -3.98 -5.53 -8.23
CA TRP A 194 -2.88 -6.25 -7.58
C TRP A 194 -2.61 -7.60 -8.24
N ARG A 195 -3.65 -8.42 -8.44
CA ARG A 195 -3.54 -9.72 -9.09
C ARG A 195 -3.03 -9.61 -10.52
N GLN A 196 -3.53 -8.64 -11.27
CA GLN A 196 -3.09 -8.37 -12.63
C GLN A 196 -1.61 -7.99 -12.68
N TYR A 197 -1.15 -7.08 -11.83
CA TYR A 197 0.25 -6.69 -11.76
C TYR A 197 1.17 -7.86 -11.41
N THR A 198 0.81 -8.66 -10.40
CA THR A 198 1.63 -9.82 -10.01
C THR A 198 1.64 -10.95 -11.03
N GLN A 199 0.66 -11.03 -11.92
CA GLN A 199 0.66 -11.95 -13.05
C GLN A 199 1.50 -11.45 -14.23
N LEU A 200 1.56 -10.16 -14.45
CA LEU A 200 2.15 -9.55 -15.63
C LEU A 200 3.58 -9.03 -15.39
N LEU A 201 3.93 -8.67 -14.16
CA LEU A 201 5.20 -8.05 -13.80
C LEU A 201 5.98 -8.94 -12.81
N PRO A 202 7.31 -8.99 -12.91
CA PRO A 202 8.14 -9.70 -11.94
C PRO A 202 8.29 -8.89 -10.65
N VAL A 203 7.20 -8.79 -9.89
CA VAL A 203 7.15 -8.06 -8.62
C VAL A 203 7.65 -8.94 -7.49
N GLU A 204 8.61 -8.45 -6.71
CA GLU A 204 9.06 -9.11 -5.48
C GLU A 204 8.19 -8.66 -4.31
N TYR A 205 7.52 -9.60 -3.63
CA TYR A 205 6.64 -9.24 -2.52
C TYR A 205 6.50 -10.33 -1.45
N ILE A 206 6.12 -9.89 -0.25
CA ILE A 206 5.67 -10.74 0.84
C ILE A 206 4.24 -10.37 1.24
N GLN A 207 3.41 -11.36 1.50
CA GLN A 207 2.07 -11.14 2.04
C GLN A 207 2.09 -11.28 3.56
N VAL A 208 1.44 -10.32 4.24
CA VAL A 208 1.32 -10.30 5.71
C VAL A 208 -0.13 -10.10 6.09
N ARG A 209 -0.72 -11.12 6.72
CA ARG A 209 -2.12 -11.06 7.16
C ARG A 209 -2.20 -10.39 8.53
N TYR A 210 -3.15 -9.48 8.68
CA TYR A 210 -3.43 -8.81 9.95
C TYR A 210 -3.71 -9.80 11.07
N GLU A 211 -4.45 -10.87 10.76
CA GLU A 211 -4.84 -11.90 11.70
C GLU A 211 -3.62 -12.66 12.24
N ASP A 212 -2.64 -12.98 11.39
CA ASP A 212 -1.39 -13.62 11.78
C ASP A 212 -0.52 -12.64 12.59
N MET A 213 -0.46 -11.37 12.14
CA MET A 213 0.27 -10.31 12.85
C MET A 213 -0.27 -10.08 14.28
N VAL A 214 -1.58 -10.14 14.51
CA VAL A 214 -2.14 -9.97 15.87
C VAL A 214 -2.07 -11.25 16.71
N ALA A 215 -1.93 -12.42 16.08
CA ALA A 215 -1.73 -13.69 16.76
C ALA A 215 -0.28 -13.89 17.21
N ASP A 216 0.69 -13.57 16.34
CA ASP A 216 2.12 -13.70 16.58
C ASP A 216 2.90 -12.56 15.89
N TYR A 217 2.85 -11.36 16.48
CA TYR A 217 3.52 -10.20 15.88
C TYR A 217 5.04 -10.32 15.86
N GLU A 218 5.64 -11.06 16.81
CA GLU A 218 7.09 -11.29 16.82
C GLU A 218 7.49 -12.18 15.64
N GLY A 219 6.81 -13.32 15.46
CA GLY A 219 7.07 -14.22 14.34
C GLY A 219 6.89 -13.54 12.98
N GLU A 220 5.80 -12.78 12.80
CA GLU A 220 5.56 -12.03 11.57
C GLU A 220 6.59 -10.92 11.34
N ALA A 221 6.99 -10.19 12.39
CA ALA A 221 8.03 -9.16 12.27
C ALA A 221 9.39 -9.80 11.88
N ARG A 222 9.75 -10.95 12.44
CA ARG A 222 10.98 -11.69 12.06
C ARG A 222 10.93 -12.09 10.57
N ARG A 223 9.80 -12.60 10.10
CA ARG A 223 9.58 -12.98 8.70
C ARG A 223 9.70 -11.78 7.75
N ILE A 224 9.19 -10.62 8.15
CA ILE A 224 9.33 -9.38 7.36
C ILE A 224 10.78 -8.91 7.34
N LEU A 225 11.47 -8.90 8.49
CA LEU A 225 12.88 -8.49 8.55
C LEU A 225 13.78 -9.42 7.73
N GLU A 226 13.56 -10.73 7.76
CA GLU A 226 14.26 -11.70 6.91
C GLU A 226 14.06 -11.37 5.41
N TYR A 227 12.83 -11.10 5.00
CA TYR A 227 12.52 -10.67 3.65
C TYR A 227 13.22 -9.36 3.28
N LEU A 228 13.34 -8.43 4.22
CA LEU A 228 14.05 -7.16 4.04
C LEU A 228 15.57 -7.29 4.18
N GLU A 229 16.10 -8.48 4.50
CA GLU A 229 17.53 -8.75 4.73
C GLU A 229 18.10 -7.97 5.92
N LEU A 230 17.28 -7.72 6.93
CA LEU A 230 17.65 -7.02 8.15
C LEU A 230 17.74 -7.98 9.34
N SER A 231 18.67 -7.68 10.24
CA SER A 231 18.83 -8.45 11.49
C SER A 231 17.70 -8.14 12.48
N TRP A 232 17.36 -9.10 13.31
CA TRP A 232 16.41 -8.89 14.40
C TRP A 232 16.94 -7.89 15.44
N THR A 233 16.06 -7.05 15.97
CA THR A 233 16.30 -6.20 17.13
C THR A 233 15.15 -6.27 18.13
N ASP A 234 15.46 -6.35 19.42
CA ASP A 234 14.46 -6.36 20.50
C ASP A 234 13.70 -5.04 20.63
N ASP A 235 14.15 -4.01 19.95
CA ASP A 235 13.46 -2.73 19.82
C ASP A 235 12.04 -2.87 19.25
N ILE A 236 11.83 -3.87 18.40
CA ILE A 236 10.52 -4.21 17.83
C ILE A 236 9.52 -4.62 18.90
N LEU A 237 9.97 -5.33 19.94
CA LEU A 237 9.11 -5.73 21.06
C LEU A 237 8.61 -4.51 21.86
N SER A 238 9.34 -3.39 21.77
CA SER A 238 9.05 -2.14 22.45
C SER A 238 8.41 -1.08 21.56
N TYR A 239 7.89 -1.45 20.37
CA TYR A 239 7.36 -0.50 19.37
C TYR A 239 6.36 0.51 19.96
N ARG A 240 5.49 0.08 20.90
CA ARG A 240 4.50 0.96 21.56
C ARG A 240 5.14 2.05 22.44
N GLN A 241 6.26 1.77 23.08
CA GLN A 241 6.99 2.78 23.87
C GLN A 241 7.61 3.82 22.94
N LYS A 242 8.12 3.40 21.79
CA LYS A 242 8.68 4.29 20.76
C LYS A 242 7.61 5.14 20.05
N MET A 243 6.35 4.67 20.01
CA MET A 243 5.22 5.45 19.50
C MET A 243 4.92 6.70 20.36
N GLN A 244 5.25 6.70 21.65
CA GLN A 244 4.96 7.80 22.59
C GLN A 244 5.81 9.02 22.24
N GLY A 245 5.43 9.82 21.31
CA GLY A 245 6.14 11.02 20.85
C GLY A 245 6.03 11.23 19.35
N ARG A 246 5.54 10.26 18.62
CA ARG A 246 5.30 10.36 17.18
C ARG A 246 3.88 10.88 16.91
N ARG A 247 3.74 11.87 16.03
CA ARG A 247 2.43 12.26 15.50
C ARG A 247 2.02 11.26 14.43
N ILE A 248 1.06 10.40 14.77
CA ILE A 248 0.41 9.50 13.82
C ILE A 248 -0.86 10.21 13.33
N SER A 249 -0.96 10.42 12.03
CA SER A 249 -2.05 11.21 11.42
C SER A 249 -3.19 10.34 10.89
N THR A 250 -3.04 9.02 10.90
CA THR A 250 -4.07 8.12 10.35
C THR A 250 -5.22 7.87 11.32
N PRO A 251 -6.44 7.62 10.80
CA PRO A 251 -7.60 7.26 11.60
C PRO A 251 -7.42 6.02 12.50
N SER A 252 -6.38 5.21 12.22
CA SER A 252 -6.06 4.00 12.98
C SER A 252 -5.27 4.24 14.28
N TYR A 253 -4.87 5.49 14.56
CA TYR A 253 -4.01 5.81 15.72
C TYR A 253 -4.49 5.23 17.04
N HIS A 254 -5.75 5.46 17.38
CA HIS A 254 -6.31 4.96 18.64
C HIS A 254 -6.27 3.43 18.76
N GLN A 255 -6.34 2.72 17.63
CA GLN A 255 -6.34 1.25 17.59
C GLN A 255 -4.94 0.68 17.81
N VAL A 256 -3.89 1.33 17.31
CA VAL A 256 -2.50 0.85 17.45
C VAL A 256 -1.85 1.30 18.76
N ALA A 257 -2.41 2.31 19.44
CA ALA A 257 -1.98 2.75 20.76
C ALA A 257 -2.40 1.76 21.88
N GLU A 258 -3.44 0.95 21.66
CA GLU A 258 -3.82 -0.13 22.57
C GLU A 258 -2.87 -1.33 22.46
N PRO A 259 -2.80 -2.21 23.48
CA PRO A 259 -2.19 -3.54 23.32
C PRO A 259 -2.76 -4.25 22.09
N ILE A 260 -1.92 -5.01 21.36
CA ILE A 260 -2.41 -5.84 20.26
C ILE A 260 -3.58 -6.70 20.77
N TYR A 261 -4.71 -6.62 20.09
CA TYR A 261 -5.94 -7.34 20.45
C TYR A 261 -6.52 -8.03 19.24
N GLN A 262 -7.06 -9.22 19.46
CA GLN A 262 -7.67 -10.04 18.40
C GLN A 262 -9.14 -9.70 18.10
N ARG A 263 -9.79 -8.83 18.92
CA ARG A 263 -11.22 -8.48 18.78
C ARG A 263 -11.61 -7.83 17.44
N SER A 264 -10.64 -7.39 16.68
CA SER A 264 -10.86 -6.82 15.34
C SER A 264 -10.77 -7.84 14.22
N ALA A 265 -10.22 -9.04 14.47
CA ALA A 265 -10.22 -10.13 13.53
C ALA A 265 -11.61 -10.75 13.44
N TYR A 266 -12.09 -10.95 12.20
CA TYR A 266 -13.40 -11.52 11.91
C TYR A 266 -14.58 -10.78 12.56
N ARG A 267 -14.43 -9.50 12.84
CA ARG A 267 -15.49 -8.68 13.47
C ARG A 267 -16.73 -8.57 12.60
N TRP A 268 -16.59 -8.67 11.26
CA TRP A 268 -17.69 -8.63 10.30
C TRP A 268 -18.76 -9.69 10.59
N ARG A 269 -18.42 -10.82 11.21
CA ARG A 269 -19.37 -11.90 11.59
C ARG A 269 -20.49 -11.41 12.49
N ASN A 270 -20.25 -10.39 13.30
CA ASN A 270 -21.31 -9.76 14.10
C ASN A 270 -22.31 -8.96 13.26
N TYR A 271 -22.04 -8.81 11.97
CA TYR A 271 -22.80 -7.99 11.01
C TYR A 271 -23.14 -8.76 9.73
N GLU A 272 -23.09 -10.09 9.73
CA GLU A 272 -23.27 -10.97 8.56
C GLU A 272 -24.49 -10.61 7.71
N LYS A 273 -25.63 -10.30 8.36
CA LYS A 273 -26.87 -9.92 7.66
C LYS A 273 -26.71 -8.69 6.75
N HIS A 274 -25.76 -7.81 7.06
CA HIS A 274 -25.48 -6.64 6.24
C HIS A 274 -24.54 -6.96 5.08
N PHE A 275 -23.91 -8.14 5.11
CA PHE A 275 -22.98 -8.58 4.07
C PHE A 275 -23.62 -9.47 3.00
N GLU A 276 -24.89 -9.89 3.13
CA GLU A 276 -25.56 -10.78 2.17
C GLU A 276 -25.43 -10.31 0.71
N LYS A 277 -25.50 -8.99 0.46
CA LYS A 277 -25.34 -8.41 -0.88
C LYS A 277 -23.89 -8.22 -1.29
N VAL A 278 -23.00 -8.11 -0.33
CA VAL A 278 -21.59 -7.74 -0.52
C VAL A 278 -20.69 -8.98 -0.61
N LEU A 279 -21.06 -10.06 0.05
CA LEU A 279 -20.31 -11.32 0.02
C LEU A 279 -20.01 -11.83 -1.39
N PRO A 280 -20.94 -11.85 -2.35
CA PRO A 280 -20.64 -12.31 -3.71
C PRO A 280 -19.53 -11.50 -4.40
N ILE A 281 -19.35 -10.22 -4.05
CA ILE A 281 -18.27 -9.36 -4.57
C ILE A 281 -16.94 -9.74 -3.92
N LEU A 282 -16.94 -10.05 -2.62
CA LEU A 282 -15.72 -10.27 -1.84
C LEU A 282 -15.26 -11.74 -1.80
N GLU A 283 -16.15 -12.70 -2.04
CA GLU A 283 -15.87 -14.13 -1.95
C GLU A 283 -14.67 -14.58 -2.80
N PRO A 284 -14.47 -14.12 -4.05
CA PRO A 284 -13.30 -14.47 -4.84
C PRO A 284 -11.97 -14.10 -4.16
N TYR A 285 -11.95 -13.02 -3.40
CA TYR A 285 -10.74 -12.52 -2.70
C TYR A 285 -10.55 -13.20 -1.35
N ILE A 286 -11.65 -13.55 -0.66
CA ILE A 286 -11.63 -14.36 0.56
C ILE A 286 -10.87 -15.66 0.27
N HIS A 287 -11.28 -16.39 -0.77
CA HIS A 287 -10.63 -17.64 -1.17
C HIS A 287 -9.20 -17.43 -1.71
N HIS A 288 -9.01 -16.40 -2.56
CA HIS A 288 -7.71 -16.15 -3.17
C HIS A 288 -6.61 -15.88 -2.13
N PHE A 289 -6.94 -15.14 -1.07
CA PHE A 289 -5.99 -14.81 0.00
C PHE A 289 -6.01 -15.82 1.16
N GLY A 290 -6.65 -16.96 0.99
CA GLY A 290 -6.63 -18.07 1.95
C GLY A 290 -7.41 -17.80 3.24
N TYR A 291 -8.49 -17.01 3.16
CA TYR A 291 -9.44 -16.84 4.25
C TYR A 291 -10.59 -17.82 4.10
N ASP A 292 -11.21 -18.17 5.24
CA ASP A 292 -12.45 -18.95 5.25
C ASP A 292 -13.66 -18.03 5.09
N ALA A 293 -14.61 -18.45 4.26
CA ALA A 293 -15.84 -17.71 4.06
C ALA A 293 -16.84 -17.88 5.24
N ASN A 294 -16.55 -18.80 6.20
CA ASN A 294 -17.38 -19.15 7.34
C ASN A 294 -16.83 -18.62 8.65
#